data_ae80f543efd606ff1ecdbe0a7f434ddb
#
_entry.id   ae80f543efd606ff1ecdbe0a7f434ddb
#
_cell.length_a   1.000
_cell.length_b   1.000
_cell.length_c   1.000
_cell.angle_alpha   90.00
_cell.angle_beta   90.00
_cell.angle_gamma   90.00
#
_symmetry.space_group_name_H-M   'P 1'
#
loop_
_entity.id
_entity.type
_entity.pdbx_description
1 polymer ?
#
loop_
_entity_poly.entity_id
_entity_poly.type
_entity_poly.pdbx_seq_one_letter_code
_entity_poly.pdbx_strand_id
1 'polypeptide(L)'
;VTSERHPTDQPTVPAGVHLREAENGPAVVPTFFDEVGGTPFFEKLVHDFYVGVATDPVLKPMYPEDDLGPAEHRLVMFLEQFWGGPGTYSEQRGHPRLRQRHVPFKVNPDARDRWLGHMKVGVDAANLPPLQRGILWDYLERAAFAMVNSFDE
;
A
#
# COMPACT_ATOMS: atom_id res chain seq x y z
N VAL A 1 27.87 -21.85 4.17
CA VAL A 1 27.57 -21.50 4.19
C VAL A 1 26.98 -20.94 4.16
N THR A 2 26.79 -20.88 4.24
CA THR A 2 26.24 -20.36 4.25
C THR A 2 25.59 -19.74 4.59
N SER A 3 25.23 -19.68 4.88
CA SER A 3 24.54 -19.10 5.22
C SER A 3 24.37 -18.18 5.72
N GLU A 4 24.44 -17.92 5.93
CA GLU A 4 24.22 -17.09 6.48
C GLU A 4 23.85 -16.11 6.03
N ARG A 5 23.65 -15.87 5.71
CA ARG A 5 23.18 -15.04 5.26
C ARG A 5 22.34 -14.66 5.58
N HIS A 6 22.00 -14.67 5.97
CA HIS A 6 21.26 -14.32 6.34
C HIS A 6 20.46 -13.79 6.61
N PRO A 7 20.09 -13.70 6.81
CA PRO A 7 18.95 -13.53 7.20
C PRO A 7 18.79 -12.23 7.55
N THR A 8 19.15 -11.86 7.89
CA THR A 8 19.14 -10.71 8.29
C THR A 8 18.95 -9.76 7.37
N ASP A 9 19.23 -9.91 6.53
CA ASP A 9 19.21 -8.91 5.69
C ASP A 9 17.94 -8.72 5.20
N GLN A 10 17.16 -9.01 5.57
CA GLN A 10 16.08 -8.88 5.09
C GLN A 10 15.37 -7.86 5.45
N PRO A 11 14.89 -7.39 5.04
CA PRO A 11 14.25 -6.31 5.15
C PRO A 11 13.13 -6.45 5.84
N THR A 12 12.96 -6.16 6.47
CA THR A 12 12.08 -6.26 7.16
C THR A 12 11.05 -5.61 6.89
N VAL A 13 10.45 -5.70 6.75
CA VAL A 13 9.41 -5.15 6.47
C VAL A 13 8.55 -5.13 7.48
N PRO A 14 7.55 -4.69 7.39
CA PRO A 14 6.62 -4.52 8.38
C PRO A 14 6.40 -5.77 8.97
N ALA A 15 5.88 -5.72 10.03
CA ALA A 15 5.59 -6.83 10.62
C ALA A 15 4.98 -7.76 9.76
N GLY A 16 5.09 -8.82 9.83
CA GLY A 16 4.47 -9.77 9.11
C GLY A 16 5.12 -10.16 7.90
N VAL A 17 6.08 -9.61 7.57
CA VAL A 17 6.63 -9.92 6.38
C VAL A 17 7.90 -10.42 6.51
N HIS A 18 8.41 -11.13 5.78
CA HIS A 18 9.69 -11.49 5.90
C HIS A 18 10.27 -12.12 4.79
N LEU A 19 11.18 -12.65 4.76
CA LEU A 19 11.86 -13.08 3.75
C LEU A 19 11.69 -14.34 3.33
N ARG A 20 12.05 -14.75 2.39
CA ARG A 20 11.96 -15.94 1.95
C ARG A 20 13.21 -16.55 1.73
N GLU A 21 13.44 -17.54 1.98
CA GLU A 21 14.62 -18.11 1.81
C GLU A 21 14.48 -19.28 1.18
N ALA A 22 14.84 -19.66 0.47
CA ALA A 22 14.66 -20.73 -0.14
C ALA A 22 15.62 -21.67 -0.31
N GLU A 23 16.42 -21.76 -0.40
CA GLU A 23 17.34 -22.59 -0.67
C GLU A 23 17.37 -23.71 0.04
N ASN A 24 17.72 -24.52 -0.01
CA ASN A 24 17.85 -25.58 0.71
C ASN A 24 16.65 -26.02 1.14
N GLY A 25 15.74 -25.74 0.70
CA GLY A 25 14.67 -26.26 1.16
C GLY A 25 14.06 -25.76 2.27
N PRO A 26 14.42 -24.91 2.82
CA PRO A 26 13.78 -24.51 3.94
C PRO A 26 12.45 -24.06 3.57
N ALA A 27 11.57 -24.07 4.39
CA ALA A 27 10.28 -23.63 4.16
C ALA A 27 10.28 -22.19 3.81
N VAL A 28 9.47 -21.81 2.89
CA VAL A 28 9.31 -20.44 2.51
C VAL A 28 8.27 -19.82 3.41
N VAL A 29 8.59 -18.72 4.04
CA VAL A 29 7.67 -18.05 4.90
C VAL A 29 6.79 -17.17 4.06
N PRO A 30 5.46 -17.27 4.13
CA PRO A 30 4.60 -16.43 3.33
C PRO A 30 4.76 -14.97 3.69
N THR A 31 4.72 -14.11 2.69
CA THR A 31 4.71 -12.67 2.92
C THR A 31 3.29 -12.24 3.24
N PHE A 32 3.12 -11.01 3.71
CA PHE A 32 1.77 -10.47 3.90
C PHE A 32 0.99 -10.54 2.59
N PHE A 33 1.65 -10.22 1.46
CA PHE A 33 1.04 -10.33 0.15
C PHE A 33 0.42 -11.72 -0.06
N ASP A 34 1.18 -12.76 0.27
CA ASP A 34 0.67 -14.12 0.12
C ASP A 34 -0.47 -14.40 1.09
N GLU A 35 -0.34 -13.94 2.32
CA GLU A 35 -1.33 -14.24 3.36
C GLU A 35 -2.71 -13.69 3.06
N VAL A 36 -2.78 -12.54 2.41
CA VAL A 36 -4.07 -11.92 2.14
C VAL A 36 -4.68 -12.32 0.80
N GLY A 37 -3.95 -13.07 -0.01
CA GLY A 37 -4.51 -13.56 -1.27
C GLY A 37 -3.89 -12.98 -2.53
N GLY A 38 -2.79 -12.27 -2.42
CA GLY A 38 -2.04 -11.83 -3.60
C GLY A 38 -2.67 -10.65 -4.31
N THR A 39 -2.33 -10.51 -5.58
CA THR A 39 -2.79 -9.38 -6.40
C THR A 39 -4.30 -9.17 -6.38
N PRO A 40 -5.14 -10.22 -6.47
CA PRO A 40 -6.59 -9.98 -6.47
C PRO A 40 -7.08 -9.28 -5.21
N PHE A 41 -6.45 -9.53 -4.07
CA PHE A 41 -6.81 -8.83 -2.84
C PHE A 41 -6.55 -7.33 -2.99
N PHE A 42 -5.37 -6.97 -3.49
CA PHE A 42 -5.01 -5.56 -3.60
C PHE A 42 -5.81 -4.87 -4.70
N GLU A 43 -6.16 -5.60 -5.76
CA GLU A 43 -7.01 -5.03 -6.80
C GLU A 43 -8.37 -4.65 -6.25
N LYS A 44 -8.96 -5.53 -5.43
CA LYS A 44 -10.28 -5.23 -4.88
C LYS A 44 -10.20 -4.10 -3.85
N LEU A 45 -9.20 -4.15 -2.98
CA LEU A 45 -9.04 -3.11 -1.97
C LEU A 45 -8.93 -1.73 -2.63
N VAL A 46 -8.09 -1.63 -3.63
CA VAL A 46 -7.82 -0.36 -4.29
C VAL A 46 -9.02 0.08 -5.11
N HIS A 47 -9.71 -0.86 -5.75
CA HIS A 47 -10.90 -0.51 -6.50
C HIS A 47 -11.97 0.09 -5.58
N ASP A 48 -12.22 -0.54 -4.46
CA ASP A 48 -13.22 -0.05 -3.51
C ASP A 48 -12.85 1.34 -2.98
N PHE A 49 -11.55 1.57 -2.77
CA PHE A 49 -11.06 2.88 -2.39
C PHE A 49 -11.39 3.94 -3.46
N TYR A 50 -11.10 3.64 -4.71
CA TYR A 50 -11.31 4.62 -5.77
C TYR A 50 -12.77 4.85 -6.12
N VAL A 51 -13.65 3.92 -5.79
CA VAL A 51 -15.08 4.18 -5.94
C VAL A 51 -15.46 5.40 -5.10
N GLY A 52 -14.92 5.50 -3.90
CA GLY A 52 -15.20 6.65 -3.06
C GLY A 52 -14.49 7.91 -3.54
N VAL A 53 -13.26 7.77 -3.98
CA VAL A 53 -12.47 8.91 -4.46
C VAL A 53 -13.14 9.55 -5.68
N ALA A 54 -13.76 8.74 -6.53
CA ALA A 54 -14.34 9.22 -7.80
C ALA A 54 -15.38 10.30 -7.60
N THR A 55 -16.04 10.33 -6.44
CA THR A 55 -17.05 11.34 -6.17
C THR A 55 -16.65 12.27 -5.02
N ASP A 56 -15.40 12.21 -4.57
CA ASP A 56 -14.95 13.05 -3.48
C ASP A 56 -14.53 14.41 -4.03
N PRO A 57 -15.18 15.49 -3.60
CA PRO A 57 -14.91 16.81 -4.17
C PRO A 57 -13.55 17.37 -3.80
N VAL A 58 -12.88 16.80 -2.81
CA VAL A 58 -11.56 17.25 -2.41
C VAL A 58 -10.48 16.41 -3.06
N LEU A 59 -10.65 15.09 -3.07
CA LEU A 59 -9.61 14.20 -3.57
C LEU A 59 -9.61 14.04 -5.08
N LYS A 60 -10.80 13.95 -5.68
CA LYS A 60 -10.87 13.71 -7.13
C LYS A 60 -10.08 14.74 -7.94
N PRO A 61 -10.18 16.04 -7.64
CA PRO A 61 -9.44 17.03 -8.42
C PRO A 61 -7.92 16.91 -8.32
N MET A 62 -7.41 16.19 -7.34
CA MET A 62 -5.96 16.03 -7.21
C MET A 62 -5.39 15.04 -8.20
N TYR A 63 -6.24 14.27 -8.86
CA TYR A 63 -5.78 13.30 -9.85
C TYR A 63 -5.83 13.94 -11.24
N PRO A 64 -4.72 13.93 -11.97
CA PRO A 64 -4.66 14.66 -13.26
C PRO A 64 -5.53 14.04 -14.35
N GLU A 65 -5.78 12.75 -14.27
CA GLU A 65 -6.57 12.11 -15.30
C GLU A 65 -8.03 12.09 -14.89
N ASP A 66 -8.94 12.24 -15.86
CA ASP A 66 -10.35 12.06 -15.57
C ASP A 66 -10.62 10.60 -15.23
N ASP A 67 -9.94 9.68 -15.91
CA ASP A 67 -10.10 8.27 -15.67
C ASP A 67 -9.15 7.86 -14.55
N LEU A 68 -9.67 7.32 -13.50
CA LEU A 68 -8.85 6.90 -12.35
C LEU A 68 -8.19 5.54 -12.54
N GLY A 69 -8.42 4.87 -13.67
CA GLY A 69 -7.79 3.57 -13.91
C GLY A 69 -6.28 3.56 -13.77
N PRO A 70 -5.56 4.51 -14.39
CA PRO A 70 -4.11 4.52 -14.22
C PRO A 70 -3.68 4.73 -12.78
N ALA A 71 -4.37 5.60 -12.02
CA ALA A 71 -4.05 5.80 -10.62
C ALA A 71 -4.31 4.54 -9.81
N GLU A 72 -5.41 3.88 -10.10
CA GLU A 72 -5.77 2.63 -9.44
C GLU A 72 -4.68 1.58 -9.68
N HIS A 73 -4.24 1.45 -10.92
CA HIS A 73 -3.19 0.50 -11.26
C HIS A 73 -1.89 0.80 -10.52
N ARG A 74 -1.52 2.08 -10.44
CA ARG A 74 -0.29 2.46 -9.74
C ARG A 74 -0.36 2.12 -8.26
N LEU A 75 -1.50 2.35 -7.63
CA LEU A 75 -1.62 2.06 -6.21
C LEU A 75 -1.59 0.57 -5.94
N VAL A 76 -2.22 -0.24 -6.81
CA VAL A 76 -2.12 -1.69 -6.68
C VAL A 76 -0.67 -2.13 -6.75
N MET A 77 0.07 -1.66 -7.75
CA MET A 77 1.48 -2.05 -7.91
C MET A 77 2.30 -1.65 -6.70
N PHE A 78 2.06 -0.45 -6.16
CA PHE A 78 2.81 -0.01 -4.99
C PHE A 78 2.53 -0.86 -3.77
N LEU A 79 1.25 -1.10 -3.49
CA LEU A 79 0.89 -1.85 -2.28
C LEU A 79 1.35 -3.30 -2.36
N GLU A 80 1.18 -3.94 -3.51
CA GLU A 80 1.61 -5.33 -3.59
C GLU A 80 3.12 -5.45 -3.46
N GLN A 81 3.88 -4.51 -4.02
CA GLN A 81 5.33 -4.54 -3.87
C GLN A 81 5.73 -4.29 -2.42
N PHE A 82 5.08 -3.33 -1.77
CA PHE A 82 5.40 -3.02 -0.39
C PHE A 82 5.24 -4.24 0.52
N TRP A 83 4.23 -5.04 0.24
CA TRP A 83 3.90 -6.18 1.11
C TRP A 83 4.51 -7.50 0.67
N GLY A 84 5.49 -7.47 -0.23
CA GLY A 84 6.26 -8.65 -0.59
C GLY A 84 5.87 -9.33 -1.88
N GLY A 85 5.03 -8.69 -2.67
CA GLY A 85 4.65 -9.22 -3.98
C GLY A 85 5.60 -8.74 -5.07
N PRO A 86 5.13 -8.72 -6.33
CA PRO A 86 5.99 -8.35 -7.46
C PRO A 86 6.54 -6.95 -7.36
N GLY A 87 7.76 -6.75 -7.83
CA GLY A 87 8.41 -5.44 -7.80
C GLY A 87 8.09 -4.56 -9.00
N THR A 88 6.90 -4.70 -9.56
CA THR A 88 6.53 -4.03 -10.80
C THR A 88 6.52 -2.52 -10.66
N TYR A 89 6.13 -2.01 -9.50
CA TYR A 89 6.10 -0.56 -9.32
C TYR A 89 7.48 0.03 -9.55
N SER A 90 8.50 -0.49 -8.88
CA SER A 90 9.85 0.04 -9.01
C SER A 90 10.43 -0.19 -10.38
N GLU A 91 10.06 -1.29 -11.04
CA GLU A 91 10.53 -1.54 -12.40
C GLU A 91 10.01 -0.48 -13.36
N GLN A 92 8.77 -0.03 -13.19
CA GLN A 92 8.18 0.93 -14.10
C GLN A 92 8.37 2.37 -13.68
N ARG A 93 8.44 2.66 -12.40
CA ARG A 93 8.41 4.02 -11.91
C ARG A 93 9.60 4.40 -11.02
N GLY A 94 10.47 3.46 -10.70
CA GLY A 94 11.60 3.72 -9.83
C GLY A 94 11.20 3.73 -8.36
N HIS A 95 12.01 4.36 -7.54
CA HIS A 95 11.76 4.40 -6.11
C HIS A 95 10.44 5.12 -5.84
N PRO A 96 9.62 4.61 -4.92
CA PRO A 96 8.31 5.24 -4.67
C PRO A 96 8.37 6.71 -4.27
N ARG A 97 9.27 7.10 -3.39
CA ARG A 97 9.42 8.50 -2.96
C ARG A 97 8.08 9.16 -2.71
N LEU A 98 7.26 8.55 -1.86
CA LEU A 98 5.86 8.97 -1.72
C LEU A 98 5.71 10.43 -1.30
N ARG A 99 6.47 10.87 -0.30
CA ARG A 99 6.30 12.25 0.14
C ARG A 99 6.67 13.25 -0.95
N GLN A 100 7.72 12.92 -1.72
CA GLN A 100 8.15 13.79 -2.79
C GLN A 100 7.12 13.86 -3.90
N ARG A 101 6.49 12.73 -4.21
CA ARG A 101 5.47 12.71 -5.26
C ARG A 101 4.21 13.46 -4.85
N HIS A 102 4.00 13.69 -3.55
CA HIS A 102 2.84 14.41 -3.09
C HIS A 102 3.09 15.91 -2.90
N VAL A 103 4.34 16.37 -3.06
CA VAL A 103 4.64 17.78 -2.88
C VAL A 103 3.76 18.70 -3.74
N PRO A 104 3.42 18.38 -4.99
CA PRO A 104 2.59 19.28 -5.79
C PRO A 104 1.16 19.41 -5.29
N PHE A 105 0.74 18.60 -4.33
CA PHE A 105 -0.65 18.60 -3.88
C PHE A 105 -0.74 19.13 -2.46
N LYS A 106 -1.87 19.78 -2.15
CA LYS A 106 -2.08 20.25 -0.80
C LYS A 106 -2.72 19.13 0.00
N VAL A 107 -1.91 18.41 0.75
CA VAL A 107 -2.40 17.32 1.58
C VAL A 107 -2.52 17.84 3.00
N ASN A 108 -3.71 18.25 3.36
CA ASN A 108 -4.00 18.76 4.70
C ASN A 108 -4.74 17.68 5.52
N PRO A 109 -5.01 17.92 6.78
CA PRO A 109 -5.71 16.92 7.59
C PRO A 109 -7.07 16.50 7.02
N ASP A 110 -7.80 17.42 6.37
CA ASP A 110 -9.06 17.04 5.76
C ASP A 110 -8.85 16.04 4.63
N ALA A 111 -7.88 16.29 3.75
CA ALA A 111 -7.59 15.36 2.66
C ALA A 111 -7.14 14.01 3.22
N ARG A 112 -6.31 14.02 4.26
CA ARG A 112 -5.88 12.78 4.91
C ARG A 112 -7.06 11.99 5.44
N ASP A 113 -7.98 12.68 6.11
CA ASP A 113 -9.12 12.00 6.72
C ASP A 113 -10.06 11.44 5.67
N ARG A 114 -10.26 12.15 4.56
CA ARG A 114 -11.06 11.64 3.46
C ARG A 114 -10.43 10.40 2.85
N TRP A 115 -9.12 10.45 2.64
CA TRP A 115 -8.38 9.31 2.10
C TRP A 115 -8.55 8.08 2.99
N LEU A 116 -8.37 8.28 4.31
CA LEU A 116 -8.53 7.18 5.26
C LEU A 116 -9.96 6.67 5.31
N GLY A 117 -10.93 7.55 5.18
CA GLY A 117 -12.33 7.13 5.15
C GLY A 117 -12.63 6.21 3.98
N HIS A 118 -12.12 6.57 2.78
CA HIS A 118 -12.34 5.73 1.61
C HIS A 118 -11.55 4.43 1.72
N MET A 119 -10.35 4.49 2.28
CA MET A 119 -9.57 3.28 2.45
C MET A 119 -10.22 2.34 3.46
N LYS A 120 -10.85 2.90 4.49
CA LYS A 120 -11.54 2.09 5.49
C LYS A 120 -12.68 1.29 4.88
N VAL A 121 -13.39 1.86 3.92
CA VAL A 121 -14.45 1.13 3.23
C VAL A 121 -13.87 -0.13 2.57
N GLY A 122 -12.73 0.01 1.91
CA GLY A 122 -12.10 -1.14 1.26
C GLY A 122 -11.59 -2.17 2.26
N VAL A 123 -10.98 -1.70 3.34
CA VAL A 123 -10.45 -2.59 4.36
C VAL A 123 -11.58 -3.36 5.04
N ASP A 124 -12.70 -2.67 5.34
CA ASP A 124 -13.83 -3.33 5.97
C ASP A 124 -14.44 -4.38 5.04
N ALA A 125 -14.54 -4.07 3.76
CA ALA A 125 -15.12 -5.00 2.80
C ALA A 125 -14.25 -6.23 2.56
N ALA A 126 -12.98 -6.15 2.89
CA ALA A 126 -12.06 -7.26 2.67
C ALA A 126 -12.22 -8.37 3.69
N ASN A 127 -12.86 -8.07 4.82
CA ASN A 127 -13.09 -9.09 5.84
C ASN A 127 -11.85 -9.84 6.29
N LEU A 128 -10.78 -9.13 6.52
CA LEU A 128 -9.54 -9.77 6.96
C LEU A 128 -9.65 -10.25 8.40
N PRO A 129 -8.91 -11.30 8.76
CA PRO A 129 -8.76 -11.66 10.16
C PRO A 129 -8.19 -10.47 10.95
N PRO A 130 -8.48 -10.37 12.25
CA PRO A 130 -8.07 -9.20 13.03
C PRO A 130 -6.59 -8.87 12.97
N LEU A 131 -5.73 -9.86 12.95
CA LEU A 131 -4.30 -9.59 12.90
C LEU A 131 -3.89 -8.92 11.59
N GLN A 132 -4.31 -9.49 10.47
CA GLN A 132 -3.97 -8.92 9.17
C GLN A 132 -4.62 -7.57 8.98
N ARG A 133 -5.86 -7.42 9.47
CA ARG A 133 -6.53 -6.13 9.38
C ARG A 133 -5.74 -5.07 10.15
N GLY A 134 -5.28 -5.40 11.34
CA GLY A 134 -4.52 -4.44 12.15
C GLY A 134 -3.21 -4.04 11.51
N ILE A 135 -2.51 -5.01 10.93
CA ILE A 135 -1.24 -4.74 10.25
C ILE A 135 -1.46 -3.80 9.06
N LEU A 136 -2.46 -4.11 8.25
CA LEU A 136 -2.76 -3.30 7.06
C LEU A 136 -3.18 -1.90 7.45
N TRP A 137 -4.13 -1.79 8.38
CA TRP A 137 -4.66 -0.48 8.75
C TRP A 137 -3.61 0.39 9.42
N ASP A 138 -2.79 -0.19 10.27
CA ASP A 138 -1.73 0.57 10.93
C ASP A 138 -0.78 1.18 9.91
N TYR A 139 -0.41 0.43 8.89
CA TYR A 139 0.45 0.97 7.85
C TYR A 139 -0.25 2.09 7.08
N LEU A 140 -1.51 1.86 6.66
CA LEU A 140 -2.23 2.85 5.87
C LEU A 140 -2.40 4.16 6.64
N GLU A 141 -2.69 4.05 7.92
CA GLU A 141 -2.88 5.22 8.75
C GLU A 141 -1.58 6.00 8.90
N ARG A 142 -0.50 5.31 9.19
CA ARG A 142 0.79 5.98 9.33
C ARG A 142 1.25 6.61 8.02
N ALA A 143 1.01 5.92 6.91
CA ALA A 143 1.39 6.47 5.61
C ALA A 143 0.60 7.73 5.29
N ALA A 144 -0.70 7.73 5.59
CA ALA A 144 -1.53 8.89 5.33
C ALA A 144 -1.08 10.09 6.16
N PHE A 145 -0.76 9.87 7.43
CA PHE A 145 -0.28 10.96 8.27
C PHE A 145 1.05 11.49 7.76
N ALA A 146 1.91 10.62 7.24
CA ALA A 146 3.22 11.04 6.73
C ALA A 146 3.11 11.89 5.46
N MET A 147 2.00 11.78 4.73
CA MET A 147 1.83 12.56 3.49
C MET A 147 1.34 13.98 3.74
N VAL A 148 0.87 14.30 4.95
CA VAL A 148 0.37 15.65 5.24
C VAL A 148 1.50 16.65 5.05
N ASN A 149 1.26 17.67 4.26
CA ASN A 149 2.25 18.68 3.96
C ASN A 149 1.72 20.10 4.09
N SER A 150 0.50 20.26 4.57
CA SER A 150 -0.11 21.57 4.75
C SER A 150 -1.13 21.49 5.87
N PHE A 151 -1.29 22.57 6.60
CA PHE A 151 -2.33 22.65 7.61
C PHE A 151 -3.33 23.76 7.29
N ASP A 152 -3.26 24.26 6.07
CA ASP A 152 -4.24 25.26 5.64
C ASP A 152 -5.56 24.56 5.33
N GLU A 153 -6.66 25.28 5.47
CA GLU A 153 -7.96 24.71 5.19
C GLU A 153 -8.38 24.82 3.78
#